data_da7acf8d0ec17003edf77830ac890961
#
_entry.id   da7acf8d0ec17003edf77830ac890961
#
_cell.length_a   1.000
_cell.length_b   1.000
_cell.length_c   1.000
_cell.angle_alpha   90.00
_cell.angle_beta   90.00
_cell.angle_gamma   90.00
#
_symmetry.space_group_name_H-M   'P 1'
#
loop_
_entity.id
_entity.type
_entity.pdbx_description
1 polymer ?
#
loop_
_entity_poly.entity_id
_entity_poly.type
_entity_poly.pdbx_seq_one_letter_code
_entity_poly.pdbx_strand_id
1 'polypeptide(L)'
;MNAEKARVCLLTMCGIYQGPFVHLRSTLTTSYINYFETSAARELFEFQSADAPVVEQHRAAYSRMLAAGVKVVHVGSVDDNVVPLYSALNLPAAHPSILRALYVNGVAFPQQDFLTMLLCLCVAVRNSGFHDHRLLMLLSAAVSGPLYSGQGHALLYDEPAVYDLATRYTFETQSPLSSGAARVPLNTTPFSAQRWNPYELPWSFRGLLDDPSIRKFFAEDMMRVVRNYETWHPTSKPLRDLRWRLAPVRIAAAVSYTHPEPTRPLYISY
;
A
#
# COMPACT_ATOMS: atom_id res chain seq x y z
N MET A 1 -39.30 13.02 -5.40
CA MET A 1 -38.49 11.80 -5.61
C MET A 1 -37.03 12.21 -5.60
N ASN A 2 -36.33 11.96 -4.52
CA ASN A 2 -34.88 12.11 -4.49
C ASN A 2 -34.29 10.99 -5.36
N ALA A 3 -33.78 11.35 -6.54
CA ALA A 3 -32.94 10.40 -7.30
C ALA A 3 -31.79 9.95 -6.37
N GLU A 4 -31.84 8.73 -5.93
CA GLU A 4 -30.70 8.12 -5.22
C GLU A 4 -29.48 8.30 -6.13
N LYS A 5 -28.57 9.18 -5.73
CA LYS A 5 -27.34 9.38 -6.50
C LYS A 5 -26.62 8.03 -6.57
N ALA A 6 -26.37 7.56 -7.77
CA ALA A 6 -25.70 6.31 -8.01
C ALA A 6 -24.38 6.26 -7.20
N ARG A 7 -24.17 5.16 -6.46
CA ARG A 7 -22.93 4.90 -5.76
C ARG A 7 -21.93 4.32 -6.75
N VAL A 8 -20.80 4.97 -6.92
CA VAL A 8 -19.75 4.55 -7.86
C VAL A 8 -18.49 4.22 -7.07
N CYS A 9 -17.91 3.09 -7.38
CA CYS A 9 -16.61 2.67 -6.84
C CYS A 9 -15.70 2.26 -7.99
N LEU A 10 -14.47 2.75 -7.97
CA LEU A 10 -13.38 2.29 -8.81
C LEU A 10 -12.57 1.26 -8.03
N LEU A 11 -12.63 0.00 -8.47
CA LEU A 11 -11.74 -1.06 -7.97
C LEU A 11 -10.54 -1.16 -8.91
N THR A 12 -9.33 -1.06 -8.37
CA THR A 12 -8.09 -1.28 -9.10
C THR A 12 -7.32 -2.43 -8.49
N MET A 13 -6.95 -3.39 -9.30
CA MET A 13 -6.22 -4.58 -8.93
C MET A 13 -4.84 -4.52 -9.58
N CYS A 14 -3.79 -4.39 -8.76
CA CYS A 14 -2.40 -4.18 -9.20
C CYS A 14 -2.26 -3.06 -10.24
N GLY A 15 -2.97 -1.93 -10.03
CA GLY A 15 -2.95 -0.77 -10.93
C GLY A 15 -1.57 -0.10 -10.95
N ILE A 16 -1.17 0.42 -12.11
CA ILE A 16 0.14 1.05 -12.31
C ILE A 16 0.01 2.56 -12.10
N TYR A 17 0.30 3.06 -10.89
CA TYR A 17 0.22 4.47 -10.53
C TYR A 17 1.57 5.18 -10.40
N GLN A 18 2.66 4.40 -10.25
CA GLN A 18 4.04 4.88 -10.13
C GLN A 18 4.98 4.10 -11.06
N GLY A 19 4.42 3.59 -12.16
CA GLY A 19 5.12 2.72 -13.09
C GLY A 19 5.23 1.26 -12.63
N PRO A 20 5.59 0.39 -13.57
CA PRO A 20 5.95 -1.00 -13.28
C PRO A 20 7.34 -1.07 -12.62
N PHE A 21 7.79 -2.28 -12.27
CA PHE A 21 9.15 -2.45 -11.74
C PHE A 21 10.23 -1.89 -12.67
N VAL A 22 11.19 -1.18 -12.09
CA VAL A 22 12.29 -0.56 -12.85
C VAL A 22 13.15 -1.60 -13.60
N HIS A 23 13.35 -2.79 -13.01
CA HIS A 23 14.12 -3.85 -13.64
C HIS A 23 13.46 -4.41 -14.92
N LEU A 24 12.13 -4.31 -15.05
CA LEU A 24 11.46 -4.69 -16.29
C LEU A 24 11.93 -3.83 -17.46
N ARG A 25 12.27 -2.56 -17.23
CA ARG A 25 12.84 -1.69 -18.23
C ARG A 25 14.23 -2.14 -18.68
N SER A 26 15.07 -2.66 -17.78
CA SER A 26 16.43 -3.13 -18.09
C SER A 26 16.47 -4.51 -18.74
N THR A 27 15.56 -5.39 -18.38
CA THR A 27 15.42 -6.75 -18.98
C THR A 27 14.81 -6.66 -20.39
N LEU A 28 13.98 -5.66 -20.60
CA LEU A 28 13.26 -5.39 -21.84
C LEU A 28 14.01 -4.43 -22.78
N THR A 29 15.16 -3.89 -22.37
CA THR A 29 16.00 -2.96 -23.15
C THR A 29 16.78 -3.60 -24.28
N THR A 30 16.62 -4.89 -24.50
CA THR A 30 17.04 -5.43 -25.77
C THR A 30 16.16 -4.80 -26.87
N SER A 31 16.76 -4.37 -27.95
CA SER A 31 16.19 -3.68 -29.11
C SER A 31 14.87 -4.23 -29.66
N TYR A 32 14.45 -5.38 -29.18
CA TYR A 32 13.22 -6.10 -29.54
C TYR A 32 11.95 -5.47 -29.01
N ILE A 33 11.95 -4.92 -27.79
CA ILE A 33 10.72 -4.40 -27.15
C ILE A 33 10.39 -2.98 -27.58
N ASN A 34 11.41 -2.16 -27.85
CA ASN A 34 11.18 -0.85 -28.44
C ASN A 34 10.49 -0.93 -29.82
N TYR A 35 10.52 -2.08 -30.44
CA TYR A 35 9.89 -2.28 -31.77
C TYR A 35 8.46 -2.82 -31.68
N PHE A 36 8.12 -3.54 -30.59
CA PHE A 36 6.81 -4.19 -30.41
C PHE A 36 5.94 -3.55 -29.31
N GLU A 37 6.48 -2.61 -28.53
CA GLU A 37 5.68 -1.94 -27.50
C GLU A 37 4.67 -0.97 -28.13
N THR A 38 3.41 -1.19 -27.78
CA THR A 38 2.36 -0.23 -28.06
C THR A 38 2.65 1.09 -27.32
N SER A 39 2.13 2.20 -27.82
CA SER A 39 2.25 3.53 -27.15
C SER A 39 1.76 3.46 -25.70
N ALA A 40 0.72 2.65 -25.41
CA ALA A 40 0.19 2.43 -24.07
C ALA A 40 1.21 1.80 -23.12
N ALA A 41 1.98 0.79 -23.57
CA ALA A 41 3.02 0.19 -22.74
C ALA A 41 4.12 1.19 -22.38
N ARG A 42 4.49 2.07 -23.31
CA ARG A 42 5.47 3.15 -23.05
C ARG A 42 4.96 4.16 -22.02
N GLU A 43 3.71 4.56 -22.10
CA GLU A 43 3.09 5.46 -21.12
C GLU A 43 3.14 4.90 -19.69
N LEU A 44 3.01 3.58 -19.50
CA LEU A 44 3.11 2.96 -18.18
C LEU A 44 4.48 3.22 -17.52
N PHE A 45 5.56 3.27 -18.31
CA PHE A 45 6.88 3.62 -17.78
C PHE A 45 7.05 5.12 -17.52
N GLU A 46 6.30 5.99 -18.18
CA GLU A 46 6.30 7.43 -17.90
C GLU A 46 5.76 7.74 -16.50
N PHE A 47 4.88 6.89 -15.96
CA PHE A 47 4.42 6.99 -14.56
C PHE A 47 5.55 6.85 -13.52
N GLN A 48 6.74 6.41 -13.89
CA GLN A 48 7.92 6.41 -13.01
C GLN A 48 8.46 7.83 -12.76
N SER A 49 8.13 8.79 -13.61
CA SER A 49 8.54 10.19 -13.49
C SER A 49 7.38 11.04 -12.96
N ALA A 50 7.53 11.56 -11.75
CA ALA A 50 6.50 12.37 -11.12
C ALA A 50 6.14 13.65 -11.92
N ASP A 51 7.06 14.11 -12.77
CA ASP A 51 6.93 15.32 -13.56
C ASP A 51 6.44 15.05 -15.01
N ALA A 52 6.13 13.79 -15.33
CA ALA A 52 5.64 13.45 -16.67
C ALA A 52 4.23 14.03 -16.91
N PRO A 53 3.93 14.53 -18.11
CA PRO A 53 2.62 15.09 -18.44
C PRO A 53 1.45 14.12 -18.20
N VAL A 54 1.64 12.83 -18.44
CA VAL A 54 0.63 11.79 -18.19
C VAL A 54 0.30 11.68 -16.71
N VAL A 55 1.28 11.83 -15.81
CA VAL A 55 1.09 11.79 -14.36
C VAL A 55 0.27 13.00 -13.89
N GLU A 56 0.53 14.18 -14.43
CA GLU A 56 -0.24 15.39 -14.13
C GLU A 56 -1.69 15.27 -14.61
N GLN A 57 -1.90 14.80 -15.83
CA GLN A 57 -3.24 14.57 -16.39
C GLN A 57 -4.01 13.53 -15.56
N HIS A 58 -3.36 12.43 -15.20
CA HIS A 58 -3.93 11.41 -14.33
C HIS A 58 -4.32 11.98 -12.96
N ARG A 59 -3.42 12.73 -12.31
CA ARG A 59 -3.67 13.36 -11.00
C ARG A 59 -4.88 14.30 -11.05
N ALA A 60 -4.97 15.12 -12.09
CA ALA A 60 -6.09 16.03 -12.29
C ALA A 60 -7.43 15.27 -12.51
N ALA A 61 -7.41 14.20 -13.32
CA ALA A 61 -8.58 13.36 -13.54
C ALA A 61 -9.00 12.63 -12.26
N TYR A 62 -8.06 12.08 -11.53
CA TYR A 62 -8.27 11.37 -10.27
C TYR A 62 -8.87 12.31 -9.19
N SER A 63 -8.35 13.53 -9.08
CA SER A 63 -8.89 14.55 -8.18
C SER A 63 -10.35 14.90 -8.52
N ARG A 64 -10.68 15.09 -9.81
CA ARG A 64 -12.08 15.36 -10.23
C ARG A 64 -13.01 14.19 -9.91
N MET A 65 -12.55 12.97 -10.09
CA MET A 65 -13.31 11.75 -9.79
C MET A 65 -13.65 11.67 -8.28
N LEU A 66 -12.66 11.91 -7.41
CA LEU A 66 -12.87 11.93 -5.96
C LEU A 66 -13.82 13.06 -5.53
N ALA A 67 -13.67 14.25 -6.12
CA ALA A 67 -14.56 15.38 -5.87
C ALA A 67 -16.00 15.11 -6.35
N ALA A 68 -16.19 14.28 -7.36
CA ALA A 68 -17.52 13.81 -7.80
C ALA A 68 -18.13 12.76 -6.84
N GLY A 69 -17.42 12.33 -5.80
CA GLY A 69 -17.91 11.39 -4.80
C GLY A 69 -17.70 9.92 -5.16
N VAL A 70 -16.81 9.62 -6.09
CA VAL A 70 -16.41 8.25 -6.40
C VAL A 70 -15.56 7.71 -5.26
N LYS A 71 -15.87 6.49 -4.81
CA LYS A 71 -15.00 5.72 -3.91
C LYS A 71 -13.93 4.98 -4.72
N VAL A 72 -12.79 4.76 -4.11
CA VAL A 72 -11.70 4.02 -4.76
C VAL A 72 -11.19 2.94 -3.83
N VAL A 73 -11.00 1.75 -4.37
CA VAL A 73 -10.34 0.64 -3.70
C VAL A 73 -9.11 0.26 -4.50
N HIS A 74 -7.94 0.39 -3.89
CA HIS A 74 -6.68 -0.09 -4.44
C HIS A 74 -6.31 -1.41 -3.78
N VAL A 75 -6.15 -2.45 -4.58
CA VAL A 75 -5.67 -3.75 -4.10
C VAL A 75 -4.32 -4.05 -4.75
N GLY A 76 -3.33 -4.36 -3.94
CA GLY A 76 -2.00 -4.76 -4.39
C GLY A 76 -1.59 -6.08 -3.78
N SER A 77 -0.82 -6.87 -4.51
CA SER A 77 -0.25 -8.12 -4.02
C SER A 77 1.15 -7.92 -3.47
N VAL A 78 1.44 -8.58 -2.36
CA VAL A 78 2.81 -8.64 -1.80
C VAL A 78 3.74 -9.47 -2.68
N ASP A 79 3.16 -10.42 -3.44
CA ASP A 79 3.86 -11.35 -4.33
C ASP A 79 3.68 -10.97 -5.81
N ASP A 80 3.69 -9.70 -6.13
CA ASP A 80 3.59 -9.20 -7.50
C ASP A 80 4.99 -8.98 -8.09
N ASN A 81 5.25 -9.53 -9.26
CA ASN A 81 6.52 -9.37 -9.99
C ASN A 81 6.44 -8.36 -11.13
N VAL A 82 5.28 -7.76 -11.37
CA VAL A 82 5.04 -6.79 -12.45
C VAL A 82 4.89 -5.39 -11.88
N VAL A 83 4.07 -5.23 -10.84
CA VAL A 83 3.72 -3.93 -10.26
C VAL A 83 4.15 -3.88 -8.80
N PRO A 84 5.05 -2.97 -8.44
CA PRO A 84 5.46 -2.83 -7.04
C PRO A 84 4.29 -2.33 -6.18
N LEU A 85 4.26 -2.77 -4.94
CA LEU A 85 3.16 -2.50 -4.01
C LEU A 85 2.90 -0.99 -3.83
N TYR A 86 3.95 -0.14 -3.83
CA TYR A 86 3.78 1.32 -3.76
C TYR A 86 3.00 1.89 -4.95
N SER A 87 3.16 1.27 -6.11
CA SER A 87 2.43 1.62 -7.33
C SER A 87 1.00 1.08 -7.27
N ALA A 88 0.84 -0.22 -7.00
CA ALA A 88 -0.46 -0.88 -6.94
C ALA A 88 -1.43 -0.21 -5.96
N LEU A 89 -0.96 0.22 -4.80
CA LEU A 89 -1.74 0.88 -3.75
C LEU A 89 -1.84 2.41 -3.90
N ASN A 90 -1.26 2.98 -4.95
CA ASN A 90 -1.18 4.44 -5.15
C ASN A 90 -0.78 5.17 -3.85
N LEU A 91 0.37 4.77 -3.25
CA LEU A 91 0.76 5.24 -1.92
C LEU A 91 1.03 6.74 -1.84
N PRO A 92 1.46 7.45 -2.90
CA PRO A 92 1.58 8.89 -2.88
C PRO A 92 0.26 9.63 -2.65
N ALA A 93 -0.87 9.07 -3.06
CA ALA A 93 -2.18 9.71 -2.93
C ALA A 93 -2.76 9.55 -1.52
N ALA A 94 -3.36 10.61 -0.98
CA ALA A 94 -4.10 10.57 0.29
C ALA A 94 -5.45 11.28 0.14
N HIS A 95 -6.53 10.56 0.45
CA HIS A 95 -7.90 11.08 0.43
C HIS A 95 -8.82 10.12 1.20
N PRO A 96 -9.83 10.61 1.95
CA PRO A 96 -10.70 9.76 2.77
C PRO A 96 -11.60 8.79 1.98
N SER A 97 -11.77 8.98 0.67
CA SER A 97 -12.51 8.06 -0.20
C SER A 97 -11.64 6.97 -0.84
N ILE A 98 -10.38 6.85 -0.42
CA ILE A 98 -9.45 5.83 -0.90
C ILE A 98 -9.29 4.77 0.17
N LEU A 99 -9.68 3.53 -0.13
CA LEU A 99 -9.40 2.34 0.65
C LEU A 99 -8.26 1.56 -0.01
N ARG A 100 -7.36 1.00 0.81
CA ARG A 100 -6.26 0.16 0.35
C ARG A 100 -6.36 -1.22 0.97
N ALA A 101 -6.05 -2.24 0.19
CA ALA A 101 -6.02 -3.62 0.66
C ALA A 101 -4.79 -4.36 0.12
N LEU A 102 -4.31 -5.31 0.92
CA LEU A 102 -3.23 -6.21 0.54
C LEU A 102 -3.82 -7.59 0.22
N TYR A 103 -3.47 -8.09 -0.94
CA TYR A 103 -3.65 -9.50 -1.23
C TYR A 103 -2.40 -10.27 -0.78
N VAL A 104 -2.60 -11.22 0.10
CA VAL A 104 -1.55 -12.10 0.61
C VAL A 104 -1.87 -13.52 0.19
N ASN A 105 -1.10 -14.05 -0.75
CA ASN A 105 -1.28 -15.41 -1.22
C ASN A 105 -0.94 -16.41 -0.10
N GLY A 106 -1.95 -17.13 0.42
CA GLY A 106 -1.78 -18.08 1.51
C GLY A 106 -0.87 -19.29 1.18
N VAL A 107 -0.65 -19.57 -0.10
CA VAL A 107 0.30 -20.61 -0.55
C VAL A 107 1.75 -20.10 -0.44
N ALA A 108 1.99 -18.86 -0.86
CA ALA A 108 3.32 -18.23 -0.77
C ALA A 108 3.64 -17.80 0.68
N PHE A 109 2.61 -17.47 1.46
CA PHE A 109 2.72 -17.00 2.84
C PHE A 109 1.81 -17.84 3.77
N PRO A 110 2.15 -19.10 4.04
CA PRO A 110 1.29 -20.00 4.83
C PRO A 110 1.17 -19.57 6.29
N GLN A 111 2.04 -18.70 6.76
CA GLN A 111 1.98 -18.06 8.06
C GLN A 111 2.21 -16.57 7.91
N GLN A 112 1.42 -15.76 8.61
CA GLN A 112 1.66 -14.31 8.66
C GLN A 112 2.99 -14.05 9.35
N ASP A 113 4.01 -13.74 8.57
CA ASP A 113 5.30 -13.34 9.10
C ASP A 113 5.30 -11.88 9.57
N PHE A 114 6.37 -11.48 10.22
CA PHE A 114 6.56 -10.11 10.69
C PHE A 114 6.35 -9.06 9.58
N LEU A 115 6.89 -9.29 8.39
CA LEU A 115 6.83 -8.32 7.30
C LEU A 115 5.41 -8.14 6.79
N THR A 116 4.69 -9.23 6.58
CA THR A 116 3.28 -9.21 6.18
C THR A 116 2.42 -8.47 7.21
N MET A 117 2.63 -8.77 8.49
CA MET A 117 1.91 -8.10 9.58
C MET A 117 2.22 -6.60 9.63
N LEU A 118 3.47 -6.21 9.44
CA LEU A 118 3.87 -4.81 9.41
C LEU A 118 3.24 -4.06 8.22
N LEU A 119 3.21 -4.68 7.04
CA LEU A 119 2.55 -4.11 5.86
C LEU A 119 1.04 -3.94 6.11
N CYS A 120 0.38 -4.95 6.69
CA CYS A 120 -1.04 -4.87 7.05
C CYS A 120 -1.31 -3.74 8.05
N LEU A 121 -0.48 -3.61 9.09
CA LEU A 121 -0.59 -2.52 10.06
C LEU A 121 -0.47 -1.16 9.37
N CYS A 122 0.52 -0.96 8.51
CA CYS A 122 0.68 0.30 7.79
C CYS A 122 -0.52 0.64 6.90
N VAL A 123 -1.11 -0.36 6.24
CA VAL A 123 -2.34 -0.17 5.45
C VAL A 123 -3.52 0.21 6.35
N ALA A 124 -3.70 -0.46 7.48
CA ALA A 124 -4.76 -0.15 8.44
C ALA A 124 -4.63 1.27 9.01
N VAL A 125 -3.42 1.68 9.39
CA VAL A 125 -3.11 3.04 9.84
C VAL A 125 -3.51 4.09 8.79
N ARG A 126 -3.11 3.88 7.53
CA ARG A 126 -3.45 4.81 6.44
C ARG A 126 -4.95 4.84 6.12
N ASN A 127 -5.62 3.70 6.12
CA ASN A 127 -7.07 3.61 5.90
C ASN A 127 -7.87 4.30 7.02
N SER A 128 -7.30 4.35 8.23
CA SER A 128 -7.89 5.08 9.36
C SER A 128 -7.59 6.58 9.36
N GLY A 129 -6.92 7.08 8.33
CA GLY A 129 -6.58 8.50 8.17
C GLY A 129 -5.36 8.96 8.97
N PHE A 130 -4.62 8.04 9.60
CA PHE A 130 -3.38 8.36 10.30
C PHE A 130 -2.16 8.31 9.35
N HIS A 131 -1.09 8.92 9.79
CA HIS A 131 0.16 8.98 9.05
C HIS A 131 1.06 7.79 9.40
N ASP A 132 1.41 6.96 8.42
CA ASP A 132 2.32 5.82 8.61
C ASP A 132 3.82 6.21 8.54
N HIS A 133 4.14 7.49 8.65
CA HIS A 133 5.49 8.05 8.56
C HIS A 133 6.25 7.61 7.31
N ARG A 134 5.55 7.40 6.19
CA ARG A 134 6.06 6.88 4.90
C ARG A 134 6.56 5.43 4.96
N LEU A 135 6.31 4.73 6.07
CA LEU A 135 6.87 3.40 6.30
C LEU A 135 6.42 2.39 5.23
N LEU A 136 5.12 2.36 4.90
CA LEU A 136 4.60 1.46 3.87
C LEU A 136 5.28 1.68 2.51
N MET A 137 5.51 2.93 2.16
CA MET A 137 6.16 3.30 0.89
C MET A 137 7.62 2.84 0.85
N LEU A 138 8.36 3.06 1.93
CA LEU A 138 9.76 2.66 2.06
C LEU A 138 9.91 1.14 2.13
N LEU A 139 9.04 0.45 2.87
CA LEU A 139 8.99 -1.02 2.91
C LEU A 139 8.71 -1.59 1.52
N SER A 140 7.70 -1.06 0.84
CA SER A 140 7.34 -1.47 -0.51
C SER A 140 8.49 -1.30 -1.51
N ALA A 141 9.25 -0.22 -1.42
CA ALA A 141 10.44 -0.02 -2.23
C ALA A 141 11.57 -1.00 -1.87
N ALA A 142 11.72 -1.33 -0.57
CA ALA A 142 12.75 -2.26 -0.08
C ALA A 142 12.49 -3.71 -0.46
N VAL A 143 11.20 -4.10 -0.56
CA VAL A 143 10.80 -5.47 -0.92
C VAL A 143 10.45 -5.60 -2.41
N SER A 144 10.66 -4.55 -3.19
CA SER A 144 10.39 -4.58 -4.62
C SER A 144 11.32 -5.56 -5.34
N GLY A 145 10.75 -6.50 -6.08
CA GLY A 145 11.48 -7.52 -6.84
C GLY A 145 11.00 -8.94 -6.52
N PRO A 146 11.57 -9.95 -7.17
CA PRO A 146 11.16 -11.34 -7.04
C PRO A 146 11.66 -11.94 -5.71
N LEU A 147 11.10 -11.48 -4.59
CA LEU A 147 11.36 -12.05 -3.27
C LEU A 147 10.59 -13.37 -3.08
N TYR A 148 9.55 -13.58 -3.85
CA TYR A 148 8.58 -14.66 -3.75
C TYR A 148 8.29 -15.27 -5.13
N SER A 149 7.20 -16.03 -5.26
CA SER A 149 6.84 -16.75 -6.49
C SER A 149 6.50 -15.86 -7.69
N GLY A 150 6.08 -14.64 -7.43
CA GLY A 150 5.66 -13.67 -8.45
C GLY A 150 4.29 -13.95 -9.08
N GLN A 151 3.52 -14.89 -8.54
CA GLN A 151 2.21 -15.27 -9.10
C GLN A 151 1.06 -14.38 -8.62
N GLY A 152 1.29 -13.55 -7.58
CA GLY A 152 0.27 -12.75 -6.94
C GLY A 152 -0.42 -11.74 -7.86
N HIS A 153 0.23 -11.32 -8.95
CA HIS A 153 -0.38 -10.43 -9.93
C HIS A 153 -1.60 -11.06 -10.60
N ALA A 154 -1.48 -12.30 -11.09
CA ALA A 154 -2.55 -12.99 -11.79
C ALA A 154 -3.62 -13.54 -10.81
N LEU A 155 -3.20 -14.10 -9.68
CA LEU A 155 -4.10 -14.72 -8.71
C LEU A 155 -5.08 -13.74 -8.08
N LEU A 156 -4.71 -12.48 -7.98
CA LEU A 156 -5.56 -11.43 -7.43
C LEU A 156 -6.88 -11.25 -8.18
N TYR A 157 -6.88 -11.48 -9.49
CA TYR A 157 -8.08 -11.31 -10.33
C TYR A 157 -9.13 -12.40 -10.11
N ASP A 158 -8.70 -13.56 -9.63
CA ASP A 158 -9.57 -14.70 -9.36
C ASP A 158 -10.04 -14.76 -7.89
N GLU A 159 -9.64 -13.79 -7.05
CA GLU A 159 -9.95 -13.79 -5.62
C GLU A 159 -11.32 -13.12 -5.33
N PRO A 160 -12.36 -13.89 -4.93
CA PRO A 160 -13.70 -13.35 -4.69
C PRO A 160 -13.74 -12.31 -3.58
N ALA A 161 -12.87 -12.43 -2.55
CA ALA A 161 -12.82 -11.52 -1.42
C ALA A 161 -12.46 -10.07 -1.82
N VAL A 162 -11.74 -9.90 -2.94
CA VAL A 162 -11.40 -8.57 -3.49
C VAL A 162 -12.65 -7.86 -3.98
N TYR A 163 -13.55 -8.56 -4.65
CA TYR A 163 -14.81 -8.02 -5.17
C TYR A 163 -15.81 -7.77 -4.05
N ASP A 164 -15.87 -8.68 -3.06
CA ASP A 164 -16.70 -8.51 -1.87
C ASP A 164 -16.27 -7.27 -1.08
N LEU A 165 -14.97 -7.08 -0.86
CA LEU A 165 -14.44 -5.88 -0.21
C LEU A 165 -14.89 -4.58 -0.91
N ALA A 166 -14.77 -4.52 -2.23
CA ALA A 166 -15.16 -3.35 -3.01
C ALA A 166 -16.67 -3.12 -2.93
N THR A 167 -17.46 -4.18 -2.98
CA THR A 167 -18.93 -4.14 -2.86
C THR A 167 -19.33 -3.62 -1.47
N ARG A 168 -18.79 -4.19 -0.42
CA ARG A 168 -19.06 -3.77 0.95
C ARG A 168 -18.63 -2.32 1.19
N TYR A 169 -17.44 -1.94 0.74
CA TYR A 169 -16.98 -0.56 0.84
C TYR A 169 -17.92 0.41 0.11
N THR A 170 -18.47 0.00 -1.02
CA THR A 170 -19.40 0.81 -1.79
C THR A 170 -20.73 1.02 -1.06
N PHE A 171 -21.32 -0.04 -0.51
CA PHE A 171 -22.70 -0.03 -0.03
C PHE A 171 -22.81 0.07 1.50
N GLU A 172 -21.86 -0.44 2.26
CA GLU A 172 -21.92 -0.46 3.73
C GLU A 172 -21.29 0.78 4.39
N THR A 173 -20.52 1.59 3.65
CA THR A 173 -19.95 2.82 4.18
C THR A 173 -20.68 4.08 3.67
N GLN A 174 -20.50 5.20 4.37
CA GLN A 174 -21.14 6.46 3.99
C GLN A 174 -20.71 6.94 2.60
N SER A 175 -21.62 7.58 1.88
CA SER A 175 -21.29 8.22 0.61
C SER A 175 -20.32 9.39 0.85
N PRO A 176 -19.26 9.54 0.02
CA PRO A 176 -18.33 10.67 0.12
C PRO A 176 -19.01 12.03 0.00
N LEU A 177 -20.12 12.11 -0.71
CA LEU A 177 -20.91 13.35 -0.86
C LEU A 177 -21.64 13.73 0.43
N SER A 178 -22.21 12.74 1.14
CA SER A 178 -22.94 12.98 2.39
C SER A 178 -22.01 13.15 3.60
N SER A 179 -20.90 12.43 3.64
CA SER A 179 -19.89 12.55 4.70
C SER A 179 -18.98 13.78 4.59
N GLY A 180 -19.04 14.50 3.48
CA GLY A 180 -18.14 15.62 3.18
C GLY A 180 -16.77 15.20 2.66
N ALA A 181 -16.48 13.91 2.55
CA ALA A 181 -15.19 13.41 2.05
C ALA A 181 -14.87 13.92 0.62
N ALA A 182 -15.88 14.05 -0.23
CA ALA A 182 -15.71 14.59 -1.58
C ALA A 182 -15.22 16.06 -1.64
N ARG A 183 -15.30 16.80 -0.53
CA ARG A 183 -14.81 18.18 -0.43
C ARG A 183 -13.36 18.26 0.00
N VAL A 184 -12.79 17.15 0.46
CA VAL A 184 -11.38 17.09 0.86
C VAL A 184 -10.54 17.08 -0.42
N PRO A 185 -9.51 17.93 -0.53
CA PRO A 185 -8.64 17.90 -1.71
C PRO A 185 -7.79 16.63 -1.70
N LEU A 186 -7.50 16.13 -2.89
CA LEU A 186 -6.51 15.08 -3.06
C LEU A 186 -5.14 15.61 -2.65
N ASN A 187 -4.55 15.02 -1.63
CA ASN A 187 -3.16 15.29 -1.26
C ASN A 187 -2.24 14.26 -1.91
N THR A 188 -1.12 14.71 -2.47
CA THR A 188 -0.13 13.85 -3.11
C THR A 188 1.25 14.14 -2.56
N THR A 189 1.95 13.10 -2.11
CA THR A 189 3.34 13.21 -1.66
C THR A 189 4.26 12.73 -2.78
N PRO A 190 5.19 13.55 -3.28
CA PRO A 190 6.14 13.11 -4.30
C PRO A 190 6.92 11.88 -3.82
N PHE A 191 7.02 10.89 -4.67
CA PHE A 191 7.80 9.68 -4.42
C PHE A 191 8.53 9.25 -5.69
N SER A 192 9.76 8.83 -5.54
CA SER A 192 10.53 8.19 -6.61
C SER A 192 11.26 6.99 -6.04
N ALA A 193 10.94 5.80 -6.54
CA ALA A 193 11.63 4.57 -6.17
C ALA A 193 13.12 4.58 -6.56
N GLN A 194 13.50 5.37 -7.57
CA GLN A 194 14.89 5.52 -8.01
C GLN A 194 15.73 6.34 -7.02
N ARG A 195 15.08 7.19 -6.23
CA ARG A 195 15.71 8.05 -5.21
C ARG A 195 15.47 7.52 -3.80
N TRP A 196 15.13 6.25 -3.68
CA TRP A 196 14.89 5.63 -2.39
C TRP A 196 16.17 5.64 -1.53
N ASN A 197 16.04 6.20 -0.33
CA ASN A 197 17.12 6.21 0.65
C ASN A 197 16.86 5.14 1.73
N PRO A 198 17.61 4.03 1.74
CA PRO A 198 17.41 2.95 2.70
C PRO A 198 17.66 3.37 4.16
N TYR A 199 18.35 4.47 4.39
CA TYR A 199 18.61 5.00 5.73
C TYR A 199 17.42 5.72 6.35
N GLU A 200 16.37 6.04 5.56
CA GLU A 200 15.13 6.60 6.10
C GLU A 200 14.26 5.55 6.82
N LEU A 201 14.38 4.28 6.44
CA LEU A 201 13.51 3.21 6.92
C LEU A 201 13.51 3.06 8.46
N PRO A 202 14.65 3.04 9.17
CA PRO A 202 14.67 2.97 10.63
C PRO A 202 13.93 4.14 11.29
N TRP A 203 14.08 5.33 10.75
CA TRP A 203 13.45 6.55 11.28
C TRP A 203 11.94 6.57 11.04
N SER A 204 11.48 6.16 9.87
CA SER A 204 10.06 6.00 9.57
C SER A 204 9.40 4.99 10.49
N PHE A 205 10.06 3.85 10.70
CA PHE A 205 9.57 2.83 11.63
C PHE A 205 9.55 3.34 13.07
N ARG A 206 10.58 4.05 13.51
CA ARG A 206 10.61 4.70 14.81
C ARG A 206 9.48 5.73 14.94
N GLY A 207 9.24 6.54 13.91
CA GLY A 207 8.13 7.50 13.88
C GLY A 207 6.77 6.83 14.08
N LEU A 208 6.53 5.69 13.40
CA LEU A 208 5.30 4.91 13.59
C LEU A 208 5.17 4.42 15.05
N LEU A 209 6.25 3.88 15.61
CA LEU A 209 6.23 3.33 16.97
C LEU A 209 6.06 4.39 18.06
N ASP A 210 6.53 5.61 17.83
CA ASP A 210 6.47 6.71 18.81
C ASP A 210 5.24 7.60 18.65
N ASP A 211 4.44 7.42 17.57
CA ASP A 211 3.24 8.23 17.33
C ASP A 211 2.16 7.96 18.39
N PRO A 212 1.74 8.99 19.17
CA PRO A 212 0.74 8.81 20.24
C PRO A 212 -0.63 8.33 19.73
N SER A 213 -1.04 8.76 18.52
CA SER A 213 -2.31 8.36 17.95
C SER A 213 -2.28 6.90 17.54
N ILE A 214 -1.19 6.45 16.93
CA ILE A 214 -1.01 5.05 16.53
C ILE A 214 -0.93 4.17 17.78
N ARG A 215 -0.17 4.58 18.80
CA ARG A 215 -0.13 3.87 20.09
C ARG A 215 -1.51 3.72 20.72
N LYS A 216 -2.33 4.76 20.63
CA LYS A 216 -3.68 4.73 21.22
C LYS A 216 -4.62 3.76 20.51
N PHE A 217 -4.60 3.73 19.17
CA PHE A 217 -5.60 2.99 18.39
C PHE A 217 -5.12 1.64 17.86
N PHE A 218 -3.80 1.41 17.78
CA PHE A 218 -3.18 0.22 17.20
C PHE A 218 -2.21 -0.49 18.16
N ALA A 219 -2.35 -0.28 19.47
CA ALA A 219 -1.43 -0.82 20.47
C ALA A 219 -1.24 -2.35 20.37
N GLU A 220 -2.33 -3.10 20.23
CA GLU A 220 -2.29 -4.57 20.16
C GLU A 220 -1.57 -5.04 18.90
N ASP A 221 -1.80 -4.37 17.77
CA ASP A 221 -1.17 -4.71 16.51
C ASP A 221 0.31 -4.40 16.52
N MET A 222 0.67 -3.25 17.08
CA MET A 222 2.06 -2.89 17.29
C MET A 222 2.76 -3.91 18.18
N MET A 223 2.15 -4.33 19.29
CA MET A 223 2.70 -5.37 20.15
C MET A 223 2.85 -6.72 19.44
N ARG A 224 1.90 -7.05 18.55
CA ARG A 224 1.97 -8.26 17.73
C ARG A 224 3.12 -8.19 16.74
N VAL A 225 3.28 -7.06 16.04
CA VAL A 225 4.40 -6.81 15.13
C VAL A 225 5.73 -6.90 15.87
N VAL A 226 5.86 -6.29 17.04
CA VAL A 226 7.09 -6.33 17.86
C VAL A 226 7.45 -7.76 18.25
N ARG A 227 6.50 -8.53 18.77
CA ARG A 227 6.72 -9.95 19.15
C ARG A 227 7.15 -10.80 17.95
N ASN A 228 6.51 -10.61 16.80
CA ASN A 228 6.85 -11.37 15.59
C ASN A 228 8.22 -10.98 14.99
N TYR A 229 8.70 -9.75 15.25
CA TYR A 229 10.05 -9.37 14.84
C TYR A 229 11.14 -10.24 15.50
N GLU A 230 10.97 -10.61 16.75
CA GLU A 230 11.97 -11.41 17.47
C GLU A 230 12.13 -12.81 16.87
N THR A 231 11.03 -13.40 16.45
CA THR A 231 10.99 -14.73 15.83
C THR A 231 11.20 -14.72 14.31
N TRP A 232 11.24 -13.55 13.69
CA TRP A 232 11.41 -13.43 12.25
C TRP A 232 12.87 -13.65 11.84
N HIS A 233 13.15 -14.78 11.21
CA HIS A 233 14.47 -15.19 10.77
C HIS A 233 14.50 -15.42 9.25
N PRO A 234 14.53 -14.34 8.44
CA PRO A 234 14.50 -14.46 6.99
C PRO A 234 15.78 -15.11 6.46
N THR A 235 15.62 -15.96 5.45
CA THR A 235 16.72 -16.72 4.83
C THR A 235 17.40 -15.96 3.70
N SER A 236 16.63 -15.14 2.93
CA SER A 236 17.18 -14.40 1.82
C SER A 236 18.02 -13.19 2.28
N LYS A 237 19.07 -12.85 1.53
CA LYS A 237 19.95 -11.72 1.87
C LYS A 237 19.19 -10.40 1.94
N PRO A 238 18.31 -10.02 0.95
CA PRO A 238 17.58 -8.77 1.02
C PRO A 238 16.70 -8.65 2.26
N LEU A 239 16.03 -9.73 2.66
CA LEU A 239 15.19 -9.73 3.87
C LEU A 239 16.01 -9.70 5.16
N ARG A 240 17.22 -10.31 5.19
CA ARG A 240 18.14 -10.16 6.33
C ARG A 240 18.63 -8.71 6.48
N ASP A 241 18.97 -8.07 5.36
CA ASP A 241 19.37 -6.66 5.35
C ASP A 241 18.20 -5.76 5.82
N LEU A 242 16.98 -6.04 5.37
CA LEU A 242 15.77 -5.36 5.83
C LEU A 242 15.54 -5.57 7.34
N ARG A 243 15.67 -6.80 7.84
CA ARG A 243 15.54 -7.11 9.27
C ARG A 243 16.53 -6.29 10.11
N TRP A 244 17.75 -6.17 9.65
CA TRP A 244 18.77 -5.37 10.36
C TRP A 244 18.37 -3.88 10.43
N ARG A 245 17.84 -3.33 9.35
CA ARG A 245 17.38 -1.93 9.28
C ARG A 245 16.15 -1.66 10.16
N LEU A 246 15.32 -2.67 10.39
CA LEU A 246 14.15 -2.60 11.28
C LEU A 246 14.51 -2.93 12.75
N ALA A 247 15.78 -3.13 13.10
CA ALA A 247 16.21 -3.42 14.46
C ALA A 247 15.81 -2.38 15.54
N PRO A 248 15.55 -1.08 15.23
CA PRO A 248 15.02 -0.14 16.22
C PRO A 248 13.73 -0.57 16.92
N VAL A 249 12.99 -1.55 16.36
CA VAL A 249 11.82 -2.16 17.02
C VAL A 249 12.15 -2.74 18.41
N ARG A 250 13.37 -3.26 18.61
CA ARG A 250 13.83 -3.81 19.91
C ARG A 250 13.89 -2.75 21.01
N ILE A 251 14.25 -1.53 20.64
CA ILE A 251 14.35 -0.41 21.60
C ILE A 251 12.96 0.03 22.03
N ALA A 252 12.00 0.03 21.13
CA ALA A 252 10.60 0.37 21.44
C ALA A 252 9.93 -0.67 22.34
N ALA A 253 10.27 -1.95 22.19
CA ALA A 253 9.78 -3.03 23.07
C ALA A 253 10.25 -2.88 24.53
N ALA A 254 11.44 -2.30 24.74
CA ALA A 254 12.00 -2.07 26.08
C ALA A 254 11.44 -0.81 26.76
N VAL A 255 10.87 0.13 26.02
CA VAL A 255 10.30 1.38 26.51
C VAL A 255 8.78 1.33 26.51
N SER A 256 8.22 0.66 27.54
CA SER A 256 6.84 0.81 28.05
C SER A 256 5.66 0.60 27.08
N TYR A 257 5.26 -0.65 26.92
CA TYR A 257 3.84 -0.99 26.78
C TYR A 257 3.27 -1.36 28.16
N THR A 258 3.35 -0.46 29.12
CA THR A 258 2.63 -0.58 30.38
C THR A 258 1.21 -0.03 30.16
N HIS A 259 0.28 -0.97 30.01
CA HIS A 259 -1.16 -0.84 30.00
C HIS A 259 -1.85 0.06 28.96
N PRO A 260 -2.55 -0.51 27.99
CA PRO A 260 -3.80 0.03 27.48
C PRO A 260 -4.99 -0.86 27.89
N GLU A 261 -6.10 -0.21 28.22
CA GLU A 261 -7.39 -0.89 28.30
C GLU A 261 -7.81 -1.44 26.92
N PRO A 262 -8.53 -2.59 26.89
CA PRO A 262 -8.83 -3.25 25.62
C PRO A 262 -9.90 -2.50 24.83
N THR A 263 -9.53 -1.90 23.70
CA THR A 263 -10.47 -1.42 22.69
C THR A 263 -10.53 -2.42 21.54
N ARG A 264 -11.74 -2.81 21.15
CA ARG A 264 -12.01 -3.81 20.10
C ARG A 264 -11.39 -3.45 18.76
N PRO A 265 -10.76 -4.39 18.06
CA PRO A 265 -10.17 -4.15 16.74
C PRO A 265 -11.24 -4.06 15.65
N LEU A 266 -11.13 -3.02 14.81
CA LEU A 266 -11.76 -2.96 13.50
C LEU A 266 -10.89 -3.70 12.49
N TYR A 267 -10.84 -5.02 12.59
CA TYR A 267 -10.26 -5.85 11.54
C TYR A 267 -11.35 -6.49 10.71
N ILE A 268 -11.24 -6.31 9.41
CA ILE A 268 -11.79 -7.27 8.46
C ILE A 268 -10.64 -8.25 8.19
N SER A 269 -10.54 -9.31 8.99
CA SER A 269 -9.73 -10.47 8.64
C SER A 269 -10.60 -11.40 7.80
N TYR A 270 -10.16 -11.69 6.60
CA TYR A 270 -10.66 -12.80 5.79
C TYR A 270 -9.63 -13.92 5.77
#